data_d16c5db1ea928a88693d8c2e35348571
#
_entry.id   d16c5db1ea928a88693d8c2e35348571
#
_cell.length_a   1.000
_cell.length_b   1.000
_cell.length_c   1.000
_cell.angle_alpha   90.00
_cell.angle_beta   90.00
_cell.angle_gamma   90.00
#
_symmetry.space_group_name_H-M   'P 1'
#
loop_
_entity.id
_entity.type
_entity.pdbx_description
1 polymer ?
#
loop_
_entity_poly.entity_id
_entity_poly.type
_entity_poly.pdbx_seq_one_letter_code
_entity_poly.pdbx_strand_id
1 'polypeptide(L)'
;ENLQMGAFTRSSKSEIEKDIEQVFEYFPILKERKSQPAGLLSGGEQQMLCISRALMSKPKIMLLDEPSLGLSPKLVKEIFEIIIRINQELKTTILLVEQNANIALSNSHFGYVLELGRIVMEGDSKELLEKEDIKEFYLGQQDEGVRGERRWKKKKMWR
;
A
#
# COMPACT_ATOMS: atom_id res chain seq x y z
N GLU A 1 -18.65 -0.29 15.95
CA GLU A 1 -17.67 -0.74 16.98
C GLU A 1 -16.24 -0.70 16.46
N ASN A 2 -15.87 -1.41 15.36
CA ASN A 2 -14.48 -1.48 14.85
C ASN A 2 -13.88 -0.10 14.55
N LEU A 3 -14.60 0.79 13.87
CA LEU A 3 -14.12 2.16 13.59
C LEU A 3 -13.96 2.98 14.89
N GLN A 4 -14.88 2.83 15.83
CA GLN A 4 -14.81 3.49 17.13
C GLN A 4 -13.58 3.02 17.93
N MET A 5 -13.23 1.72 17.85
CA MET A 5 -12.00 1.20 18.45
C MET A 5 -10.74 1.86 17.87
N GLY A 6 -10.73 2.20 16.56
CA GLY A 6 -9.64 2.96 15.96
C GLY A 6 -9.47 4.37 16.54
N ALA A 7 -10.54 4.95 17.06
CA ALA A 7 -10.55 6.26 17.71
C ALA A 7 -10.38 6.21 19.25
N PHE A 8 -9.92 5.09 19.81
CA PHE A 8 -9.88 4.84 21.25
C PHE A 8 -9.16 5.92 22.08
N THR A 9 -8.14 6.55 21.51
CA THR A 9 -7.36 7.62 22.17
C THR A 9 -8.00 9.00 22.09
N ARG A 10 -9.17 9.12 21.45
CA ARG A 10 -9.84 10.39 21.17
C ARG A 10 -11.12 10.52 21.99
N SER A 11 -11.43 11.73 22.45
CA SER A 11 -12.56 11.98 23.37
C SER A 11 -13.76 12.70 22.72
N SER A 12 -13.55 13.40 21.61
CA SER A 12 -14.60 14.18 20.94
C SER A 12 -15.53 13.30 20.11
N LYS A 13 -16.70 12.95 20.64
CA LYS A 13 -17.68 12.13 19.93
C LYS A 13 -18.12 12.72 18.60
N SER A 14 -18.36 14.04 18.54
CA SER A 14 -18.81 14.72 17.32
C SER A 14 -17.76 14.67 16.20
N GLU A 15 -16.47 14.76 16.55
CA GLU A 15 -15.38 14.60 15.57
C GLU A 15 -15.25 13.14 15.10
N ILE A 16 -15.37 12.18 16.03
CA ILE A 16 -15.33 10.75 15.70
C ILE A 16 -16.46 10.40 14.73
N GLU A 17 -17.67 10.90 14.95
CA GLU A 17 -18.82 10.68 14.04
C GLU A 17 -18.56 11.27 12.64
N LYS A 18 -18.00 12.48 12.54
CA LYS A 18 -17.61 13.09 11.26
C LYS A 18 -16.54 12.25 10.54
N ASP A 19 -15.55 11.77 11.27
CA ASP A 19 -14.49 10.96 10.70
C ASP A 19 -15.00 9.57 10.24
N ILE A 20 -16.01 8.99 10.92
CA ILE A 20 -16.68 7.77 10.46
C ILE A 20 -17.40 8.03 9.12
N GLU A 21 -18.10 9.15 8.97
CA GLU A 21 -18.72 9.48 7.67
C GLU A 21 -17.67 9.69 6.59
N GLN A 22 -16.54 10.34 6.88
CA GLN A 22 -15.43 10.48 5.94
C GLN A 22 -14.84 9.11 5.54
N VAL A 23 -14.70 8.18 6.48
CA VAL A 23 -14.29 6.79 6.17
C VAL A 23 -15.27 6.13 5.22
N PHE A 24 -16.58 6.36 5.39
CA PHE A 24 -17.59 5.81 4.48
C PHE A 24 -17.58 6.47 3.10
N GLU A 25 -17.04 7.68 2.96
CA GLU A 25 -16.78 8.29 1.64
C GLU A 25 -15.59 7.63 0.92
N TYR A 26 -14.54 7.22 1.66
CA TYR A 26 -13.44 6.45 1.11
C TYR A 26 -13.84 5.00 0.78
N PHE A 27 -14.64 4.38 1.65
CA PHE A 27 -15.02 2.97 1.57
C PHE A 27 -16.55 2.80 1.70
N PRO A 28 -17.34 3.11 0.64
CA PRO A 28 -18.81 3.06 0.70
C PRO A 28 -19.34 1.68 1.09
N ILE A 29 -18.67 0.61 0.70
CA ILE A 29 -19.04 -0.77 1.04
C ILE A 29 -19.08 -1.00 2.56
N LEU A 30 -18.23 -0.33 3.34
CA LEU A 30 -18.25 -0.44 4.80
C LEU A 30 -19.49 0.20 5.41
N LYS A 31 -20.07 1.25 4.76
CA LYS A 31 -21.35 1.82 5.16
C LYS A 31 -22.50 0.85 4.92
N GLU A 32 -22.51 0.19 3.77
CA GLU A 32 -23.51 -0.83 3.41
C GLU A 32 -23.46 -2.02 4.38
N ARG A 33 -22.26 -2.40 4.80
CA ARG A 33 -21.97 -3.54 5.68
C ARG A 33 -21.87 -3.19 7.17
N LYS A 34 -22.24 -1.96 7.58
CA LYS A 34 -22.02 -1.44 8.95
C LYS A 34 -22.59 -2.30 10.08
N SER A 35 -23.63 -3.07 9.81
CA SER A 35 -24.28 -3.97 10.78
C SER A 35 -23.78 -5.43 10.69
N GLN A 36 -22.89 -5.72 9.74
CA GLN A 36 -22.35 -7.07 9.55
C GLN A 36 -21.15 -7.29 10.48
N PRO A 37 -21.04 -8.47 11.13
CA PRO A 37 -19.84 -8.83 11.87
C PRO A 37 -18.60 -8.79 10.98
N ALA A 38 -17.51 -8.18 11.46
CA ALA A 38 -16.30 -8.00 10.67
C ALA A 38 -15.67 -9.30 10.17
N GLY A 39 -15.81 -10.40 10.91
CA GLY A 39 -15.35 -11.73 10.49
C GLY A 39 -16.10 -12.34 9.30
N LEU A 40 -17.26 -11.76 8.93
CA LEU A 40 -18.04 -12.19 7.76
C LEU A 40 -17.80 -11.29 6.53
N LEU A 41 -16.94 -10.30 6.63
CA LEU A 41 -16.50 -9.49 5.50
C LEU A 41 -15.55 -10.30 4.61
N SER A 42 -15.56 -10.02 3.30
CA SER A 42 -14.54 -10.55 2.38
C SER A 42 -13.13 -10.06 2.76
N GLY A 43 -12.08 -10.73 2.31
CA GLY A 43 -10.69 -10.33 2.60
C GLY A 43 -10.40 -8.86 2.22
N GLY A 44 -10.94 -8.40 1.09
CA GLY A 44 -10.79 -7.00 0.67
C GLY A 44 -11.56 -6.01 1.53
N GLU A 45 -12.78 -6.35 1.94
CA GLU A 45 -13.55 -5.51 2.86
C GLU A 45 -12.89 -5.48 4.25
N GLN A 46 -12.27 -6.59 4.69
CA GLN A 46 -11.47 -6.63 5.92
C GLN A 46 -10.24 -5.72 5.81
N GLN A 47 -9.56 -5.72 4.67
CA GLN A 47 -8.42 -4.82 4.42
C GLN A 47 -8.85 -3.35 4.44
N MET A 48 -9.97 -3.01 3.78
CA MET A 48 -10.56 -1.67 3.84
C MET A 48 -10.91 -1.27 5.28
N LEU A 49 -11.46 -2.20 6.08
CA LEU A 49 -11.76 -1.96 7.48
C LEU A 49 -10.50 -1.74 8.33
N CYS A 50 -9.41 -2.47 8.06
CA CYS A 50 -8.13 -2.29 8.74
C CYS A 50 -7.55 -0.90 8.48
N ILE A 51 -7.51 -0.46 7.22
CA ILE A 51 -7.06 0.89 6.83
C ILE A 51 -7.96 1.95 7.50
N SER A 52 -9.26 1.74 7.46
CA SER A 52 -10.24 2.64 8.09
C SER A 52 -10.03 2.79 9.59
N ARG A 53 -9.77 1.69 10.29
CA ARG A 53 -9.46 1.71 11.73
C ARG A 53 -8.19 2.51 12.03
N ALA A 54 -7.16 2.36 11.22
CA ALA A 54 -5.93 3.13 11.36
C ALA A 54 -6.19 4.63 11.15
N LEU A 55 -7.01 5.00 10.16
CA LEU A 55 -7.40 6.40 9.90
C LEU A 55 -8.13 7.07 11.07
N MET A 56 -8.95 6.31 11.79
CA MET A 56 -9.72 6.84 12.92
C MET A 56 -8.86 7.40 14.05
N SER A 57 -7.59 7.02 14.14
CA SER A 57 -6.63 7.61 15.09
C SER A 57 -6.07 8.97 14.65
N LYS A 58 -6.37 9.44 13.43
CA LYS A 58 -5.79 10.64 12.78
C LYS A 58 -4.25 10.60 12.78
N PRO A 59 -3.64 9.57 12.21
CA PRO A 59 -2.20 9.38 12.27
C PRO A 59 -1.48 10.42 11.39
N LYS A 60 -0.32 10.87 11.83
CA LYS A 60 0.62 11.63 10.98
C LYS A 60 1.36 10.73 10.01
N ILE A 61 1.58 9.48 10.41
CA ILE A 61 2.20 8.43 9.60
C ILE A 61 1.39 7.14 9.71
N MET A 62 1.15 6.47 8.58
CA MET A 62 0.50 5.17 8.48
C MET A 62 1.46 4.16 7.90
N LEU A 63 1.57 3.00 8.55
CA LEU A 63 2.39 1.88 8.11
C LEU A 63 1.47 0.83 7.48
N LEU A 64 1.70 0.50 6.22
CA LEU A 64 0.95 -0.49 5.46
C LEU A 64 1.89 -1.61 5.01
N ASP A 65 1.65 -2.80 5.52
CA ASP A 65 2.44 -3.98 5.22
C ASP A 65 1.63 -4.91 4.30
N GLU A 66 2.11 -5.07 3.07
CA GLU A 66 1.52 -5.86 2.00
C GLU A 66 -0.02 -5.69 1.84
N PRO A 67 -0.54 -4.45 1.70
CA PRO A 67 -1.99 -4.22 1.62
C PRO A 67 -2.65 -4.84 0.37
N SER A 68 -1.86 -5.27 -0.62
CA SER A 68 -2.34 -5.96 -1.84
C SER A 68 -2.46 -7.47 -1.70
N LEU A 69 -1.90 -8.05 -0.63
CA LEU A 69 -1.77 -9.50 -0.50
C LEU A 69 -3.13 -10.22 -0.51
N GLY A 70 -3.26 -11.20 -1.39
CA GLY A 70 -4.47 -12.04 -1.48
C GLY A 70 -5.69 -11.36 -2.12
N LEU A 71 -5.53 -10.17 -2.69
CA LEU A 71 -6.61 -9.41 -3.32
C LEU A 71 -6.63 -9.60 -4.84
N SER A 72 -7.83 -9.45 -5.43
CA SER A 72 -7.95 -9.41 -6.89
C SER A 72 -7.31 -8.14 -7.47
N PRO A 73 -6.81 -8.16 -8.72
CA PRO A 73 -6.18 -6.98 -9.34
C PRO A 73 -7.07 -5.73 -9.35
N LYS A 74 -8.37 -5.91 -9.54
CA LYS A 74 -9.34 -4.80 -9.49
C LYS A 74 -9.37 -4.14 -8.10
N LEU A 75 -9.40 -4.96 -7.06
CA LEU A 75 -9.49 -4.49 -5.68
C LEU A 75 -8.18 -3.85 -5.21
N VAL A 76 -7.03 -4.39 -5.66
CA VAL A 76 -5.72 -3.77 -5.45
C VAL A 76 -5.72 -2.35 -5.98
N LYS A 77 -6.14 -2.16 -7.24
CA LYS A 77 -6.21 -0.83 -7.85
C LYS A 77 -7.08 0.13 -7.03
N GLU A 78 -8.28 -0.30 -6.66
CA GLU A 78 -9.23 0.49 -5.86
C GLU A 78 -8.63 0.91 -4.51
N ILE A 79 -8.01 -0.02 -3.79
CA ILE A 79 -7.38 0.26 -2.49
C ILE A 79 -6.22 1.27 -2.65
N PHE A 80 -5.37 1.11 -3.67
CA PHE A 80 -4.25 2.03 -3.88
C PHE A 80 -4.70 3.43 -4.31
N GLU A 81 -5.75 3.55 -5.11
CA GLU A 81 -6.37 4.83 -5.43
C GLU A 81 -6.85 5.55 -4.14
N ILE A 82 -7.45 4.81 -3.22
CA ILE A 82 -7.88 5.34 -1.92
C ILE A 82 -6.69 5.72 -1.04
N ILE A 83 -5.64 4.90 -0.98
CA ILE A 83 -4.40 5.20 -0.22
C ILE A 83 -3.77 6.50 -0.70
N ILE A 84 -3.67 6.69 -2.02
CA ILE A 84 -3.15 7.93 -2.63
C ILE A 84 -4.04 9.11 -2.25
N ARG A 85 -5.35 8.95 -2.35
CA ARG A 85 -6.33 9.97 -2.00
C ARG A 85 -6.22 10.38 -0.52
N ILE A 86 -6.07 9.44 0.39
CA ILE A 86 -5.83 9.67 1.83
C ILE A 86 -4.54 10.49 2.04
N ASN A 87 -3.44 10.10 1.38
CA ASN A 87 -2.18 10.85 1.47
C ASN A 87 -2.35 12.30 0.98
N GLN A 88 -3.05 12.51 -0.13
CA GLN A 88 -3.25 13.83 -0.73
C GLN A 88 -4.19 14.72 0.07
N GLU A 89 -5.31 14.19 0.56
CA GLU A 89 -6.36 14.96 1.24
C GLU A 89 -6.02 15.20 2.72
N LEU A 90 -5.57 14.16 3.42
CA LEU A 90 -5.31 14.22 4.86
C LEU A 90 -3.85 14.55 5.20
N LYS A 91 -2.96 14.61 4.20
CA LYS A 91 -1.50 14.83 4.38
C LYS A 91 -0.85 13.80 5.31
N THR A 92 -1.45 12.63 5.43
CA THR A 92 -0.89 11.51 6.19
C THR A 92 0.31 10.94 5.43
N THR A 93 1.47 10.89 6.05
CA THR A 93 2.63 10.20 5.47
C THR A 93 2.38 8.70 5.48
N ILE A 94 2.66 8.03 4.37
CA ILE A 94 2.45 6.58 4.25
C ILE A 94 3.78 5.89 4.02
N LEU A 95 4.12 4.93 4.88
CA LEU A 95 5.18 3.98 4.66
C LEU A 95 4.54 2.67 4.18
N LEU A 96 4.77 2.35 2.91
CA LEU A 96 4.22 1.18 2.24
C LEU A 96 5.31 0.11 2.09
N VAL A 97 5.02 -1.10 2.51
CA VAL A 97 5.82 -2.29 2.23
C VAL A 97 5.03 -3.15 1.24
N GLU A 98 5.64 -3.48 0.11
CA GLU A 98 5.03 -4.31 -0.93
C GLU A 98 6.08 -5.21 -1.59
N GLN A 99 5.70 -6.44 -1.89
CA GLN A 99 6.54 -7.38 -2.61
C GLN A 99 6.58 -7.06 -4.11
N ASN A 100 5.48 -6.56 -4.65
CA ASN A 100 5.38 -6.18 -6.06
C ASN A 100 5.94 -4.76 -6.26
N ALA A 101 7.15 -4.68 -6.81
CA ALA A 101 7.85 -3.42 -7.03
C ALA A 101 7.07 -2.45 -7.95
N ASN A 102 6.33 -2.97 -8.94
CA ASN A 102 5.52 -2.11 -9.81
C ASN A 102 4.41 -1.41 -9.03
N ILE A 103 3.68 -2.17 -8.20
CA ILE A 103 2.63 -1.62 -7.35
C ILE A 103 3.23 -0.59 -6.38
N ALA A 104 4.33 -0.94 -5.69
CA ALA A 104 4.96 -0.06 -4.70
C ALA A 104 5.43 1.25 -5.35
N LEU A 105 6.26 1.17 -6.39
CA LEU A 105 6.89 2.34 -6.99
C LEU A 105 5.92 3.20 -7.81
N SER A 106 4.91 2.59 -8.45
CA SER A 106 3.88 3.36 -9.17
C SER A 106 2.97 4.17 -8.25
N ASN A 107 2.91 3.82 -6.96
CA ASN A 107 2.02 4.44 -5.97
C ASN A 107 2.78 5.19 -4.85
N SER A 108 4.08 5.42 -5.01
CA SER A 108 4.92 6.12 -4.03
C SER A 108 5.73 7.25 -4.68
N HIS A 109 6.23 8.18 -3.86
CA HIS A 109 7.11 9.26 -4.31
C HIS A 109 8.58 8.84 -4.25
N PHE A 110 8.93 8.04 -3.26
CA PHE A 110 10.30 7.60 -2.99
C PHE A 110 10.29 6.12 -2.63
N GLY A 111 11.30 5.37 -3.04
CA GLY A 111 11.40 3.93 -2.81
C GLY A 111 12.73 3.52 -2.19
N TYR A 112 12.66 2.46 -1.38
CA TYR A 112 13.80 1.71 -0.86
C TYR A 112 13.67 0.27 -1.32
N VAL A 113 14.70 -0.27 -1.96
CA VAL A 113 14.76 -1.68 -2.35
C VAL A 113 15.56 -2.43 -1.31
N LEU A 114 14.94 -3.45 -0.70
CA LEU A 114 15.58 -4.28 0.33
C LEU A 114 15.93 -5.66 -0.25
N GLU A 115 17.16 -6.09 -0.04
CA GLU A 115 17.59 -7.45 -0.27
C GLU A 115 18.32 -7.99 0.97
N LEU A 116 17.93 -9.18 1.43
CA LEU A 116 18.55 -9.84 2.60
C LEU A 116 18.68 -8.90 3.82
N GLY A 117 17.66 -8.08 4.08
CA GLY A 117 17.63 -7.15 5.20
C GLY A 117 18.49 -5.89 5.05
N ARG A 118 18.99 -5.60 3.85
CA ARG A 118 19.80 -4.42 3.55
C ARG A 118 19.17 -3.59 2.44
N ILE A 119 19.23 -2.26 2.57
CA ILE A 119 18.87 -1.35 1.48
C ILE A 119 19.97 -1.45 0.43
N VAL A 120 19.61 -1.92 -0.77
CA VAL A 120 20.52 -2.06 -1.91
C VAL A 120 20.35 -0.95 -2.93
N MET A 121 19.20 -0.28 -2.91
CA MET A 121 18.88 0.83 -3.81
C MET A 121 17.84 1.74 -3.16
N GLU A 122 17.95 3.04 -3.41
CA GLU A 122 16.96 4.04 -2.98
C GLU A 122 16.89 5.18 -3.98
N GLY A 123 15.77 5.91 -3.99
CA GLY A 123 15.61 7.08 -4.85
C GLY A 123 14.16 7.42 -5.16
N ASP A 124 13.98 8.43 -6.02
CA ASP A 124 12.67 8.77 -6.59
C ASP A 124 12.05 7.55 -7.27
N SER A 125 10.77 7.31 -7.01
CA SER A 125 10.10 6.11 -7.49
C SER A 125 10.05 6.02 -9.03
N LYS A 126 9.94 7.15 -9.72
CA LYS A 126 9.93 7.18 -11.19
C LYS A 126 11.31 6.83 -11.75
N GLU A 127 12.37 7.37 -11.14
CA GLU A 127 13.74 7.04 -11.52
C GLU A 127 14.07 5.56 -11.27
N LEU A 128 13.57 5.01 -10.14
CA LEU A 128 13.75 3.60 -9.84
C LEU A 128 13.05 2.70 -10.86
N LEU A 129 11.83 3.04 -11.30
CA LEU A 129 11.09 2.28 -12.32
C LEU A 129 11.81 2.25 -13.67
N GLU A 130 12.63 3.25 -13.99
CA GLU A 130 13.39 3.32 -15.24
C GLU A 130 14.69 2.51 -15.21
N LYS A 131 15.20 2.15 -14.02
CA LYS A 131 16.45 1.40 -13.88
C LYS A 131 16.32 -0.02 -14.44
N GLU A 132 17.29 -0.43 -15.26
CA GLU A 132 17.32 -1.76 -15.87
C GLU A 132 17.29 -2.88 -14.84
N ASP A 133 18.02 -2.74 -13.73
CA ASP A 133 18.03 -3.73 -12.64
C ASP A 133 16.64 -3.94 -12.03
N ILE A 134 15.86 -2.86 -11.87
CA ILE A 134 14.48 -2.95 -11.38
C ILE A 134 13.58 -3.63 -12.41
N LYS A 135 13.71 -3.27 -13.69
CA LYS A 135 12.94 -3.87 -14.79
C LYS A 135 13.22 -5.37 -14.91
N GLU A 136 14.48 -5.77 -14.88
CA GLU A 136 14.90 -7.16 -15.05
C GLU A 136 14.55 -8.02 -13.83
N PHE A 137 14.94 -7.58 -12.61
CA PHE A 137 14.85 -8.43 -11.41
C PHE A 137 13.50 -8.35 -10.68
N TYR A 138 12.82 -7.21 -10.72
CA TYR A 138 11.61 -6.99 -9.92
C TYR A 138 10.34 -6.81 -10.75
N LEU A 139 10.44 -6.37 -12.02
CA LEU A 139 9.29 -6.22 -12.91
C LEU A 139 9.14 -7.37 -13.91
N GLY A 140 10.14 -8.27 -13.97
CA GLY A 140 10.12 -9.43 -14.89
C GLY A 140 10.18 -9.04 -16.37
N GLN A 141 10.57 -7.81 -16.69
CA GLN A 141 10.76 -7.37 -18.07
C GLN A 141 12.13 -7.86 -18.53
N GLN A 142 12.15 -8.94 -19.32
CA GLN A 142 13.34 -9.35 -20.03
C GLN A 142 13.40 -8.57 -21.35
N ASP A 143 14.49 -7.84 -21.59
CA ASP A 143 14.78 -7.36 -22.93
C ASP A 143 14.81 -8.55 -23.89
N GLU A 144 14.02 -8.52 -24.96
CA GLU A 144 14.03 -9.49 -26.05
C GLU A 144 15.33 -9.38 -26.90
N GLY A 145 16.47 -9.20 -26.25
CA GLY A 145 17.80 -9.10 -26.83
C GLY A 145 18.55 -10.41 -26.73
N VAL A 146 18.51 -11.21 -27.80
CA VAL A 146 19.39 -12.34 -28.08
C VAL A 146 19.21 -13.57 -27.16
N ARG A 147 18.35 -14.50 -27.57
CA ARG A 147 18.38 -15.90 -27.14
C ARG A 147 19.78 -16.46 -27.28
N GLY A 148 20.50 -16.65 -26.17
CA GLY A 148 21.73 -17.44 -26.23
C GLY A 148 22.75 -17.25 -25.13
N GLU A 149 22.80 -16.15 -24.43
CA GLU A 149 23.80 -15.98 -23.36
C GLU A 149 23.17 -16.02 -21.98
N ARG A 150 23.50 -17.07 -21.21
CA ARG A 150 23.12 -17.20 -19.80
C ARG A 150 23.86 -16.13 -18.99
N ARG A 151 23.25 -14.94 -18.80
CA ARG A 151 23.80 -13.79 -18.09
C ARG A 151 23.92 -13.93 -16.56
N TRP A 152 23.56 -15.07 -15.98
CA TRP A 152 23.64 -15.27 -14.53
C TRP A 152 25.08 -15.31 -13.94
N LYS A 153 26.11 -15.04 -14.75
CA LYS A 153 27.54 -14.98 -14.32
C LYS A 153 28.07 -13.57 -14.07
N LYS A 154 27.32 -12.49 -14.19
CA LYS A 154 27.81 -11.20 -13.68
C LYS A 154 27.66 -11.20 -12.16
N LYS A 155 28.79 -11.42 -11.46
CA LYS A 155 28.88 -11.24 -10.00
C LYS A 155 28.27 -9.89 -9.64
N LYS A 156 27.20 -9.89 -8.80
CA LYS A 156 26.74 -8.68 -8.14
C LYS A 156 27.91 -8.06 -7.39
N MET A 157 28.49 -6.98 -7.90
CA MET A 157 29.49 -6.19 -7.20
C MET A 157 28.78 -5.09 -6.41
N TRP A 158 28.15 -5.50 -5.33
CA TRP A 158 27.74 -4.57 -4.29
C TRP A 158 28.90 -4.47 -3.28
N ARG A 159 29.69 -3.41 -3.39
CA ARG A 159 30.62 -2.95 -2.34
C ARG A 159 30.01 -1.73 -1.68
#